data_1721431e97c9e8f050614f8138eee57a
#
_entry.id   1721431e97c9e8f050614f8138eee57a
#
_cell.length_a   1.000
_cell.length_b   1.000
_cell.length_c   1.000
_cell.angle_alpha   90.00
_cell.angle_beta   90.00
_cell.angle_gamma   90.00
#
_symmetry.space_group_name_H-M   'P 1'
#
loop_
_entity.id
_entity.type
_entity.pdbx_description
1 polymer ?
#
loop_
_entity_poly.entity_id
_entity_poly.type
_entity_poly.pdbx_seq_one_letter_code
_entity_poly.pdbx_strand_id
1 'polypeptide(L)'
;MIPAWVDGGLTPVEKLEVHQKGLKHKAVSVFLMQGEHVLIQQRALEKYHTPGMWANTCCTHPLWNETDGDCAQRRLQEELGITGIPLTYRDTIEYRAEVGDGLIEHEVVAIFTGQAPDSLTFTPNPEEVMATQWIRFNDLAADMARAPENYTPWLHIYLRDHVTTILGGDR
;
A
#
# COMPACT_ATOMS: atom_id res chain seq x y z
N MET A 1 -1.78 -16.90 5.98
CA MET A 1 -2.22 -17.27 4.62
C MET A 1 -2.91 -16.09 3.99
N ILE A 2 -2.59 -15.77 2.74
CA ILE A 2 -3.22 -14.72 1.94
C ILE A 2 -3.91 -15.34 0.71
N PRO A 3 -4.95 -14.69 0.16
CA PRO A 3 -5.65 -15.18 -1.02
C PRO A 3 -4.79 -15.05 -2.28
N ALA A 4 -4.45 -16.16 -2.93
CA ALA A 4 -3.72 -16.20 -4.20
C ALA A 4 -4.44 -17.10 -5.22
N TRP A 5 -4.27 -16.82 -6.50
CA TRP A 5 -4.83 -17.66 -7.56
C TRP A 5 -3.88 -18.80 -7.89
N VAL A 6 -4.39 -20.03 -7.72
CA VAL A 6 -3.71 -21.28 -8.07
C VAL A 6 -4.66 -22.10 -8.93
N ASP A 7 -4.23 -22.54 -10.09
CA ASP A 7 -5.01 -23.32 -11.06
C ASP A 7 -6.38 -22.69 -11.40
N GLY A 8 -6.43 -21.35 -11.46
CA GLY A 8 -7.65 -20.57 -11.77
C GLY A 8 -8.58 -20.34 -10.59
N GLY A 9 -8.31 -20.88 -9.41
CA GLY A 9 -9.11 -20.70 -8.19
C GLY A 9 -8.39 -19.87 -7.13
N LEU A 10 -9.14 -19.12 -6.32
CA LEU A 10 -8.60 -18.39 -5.18
C LEU A 10 -8.35 -19.37 -4.03
N THR A 11 -7.13 -19.40 -3.52
CA THR A 11 -6.65 -20.40 -2.56
C THR A 11 -5.81 -19.73 -1.45
N PRO A 12 -5.86 -20.19 -0.19
CA PRO A 12 -4.99 -19.69 0.85
C PRO A 12 -3.56 -20.21 0.67
N VAL A 13 -2.62 -19.31 0.43
CA VAL A 13 -1.20 -19.62 0.25
C VAL A 13 -0.37 -18.84 1.27
N GLU A 14 0.76 -19.39 1.67
CA GLU A 14 1.71 -18.72 2.57
C GLU A 14 2.28 -17.47 1.87
N LYS A 15 2.38 -16.36 2.63
CA LYS A 15 2.71 -15.05 2.06
C LYS A 15 4.07 -15.02 1.36
N LEU A 16 5.11 -15.58 1.97
CA LEU A 16 6.45 -15.59 1.37
C LEU A 16 6.48 -16.47 0.10
N GLU A 17 5.82 -17.62 0.14
CA GLU A 17 5.70 -18.51 -1.02
C GLU A 17 5.03 -17.83 -2.21
N VAL A 18 3.99 -17.03 -1.96
CA VAL A 18 3.30 -16.26 -3.00
C VAL A 18 4.28 -15.34 -3.73
N HIS A 19 5.12 -14.61 -3.00
CA HIS A 19 6.09 -13.67 -3.58
C HIS A 19 7.28 -14.39 -4.23
N GLN A 20 7.75 -15.51 -3.66
CA GLN A 20 8.82 -16.32 -4.27
C GLN A 20 8.41 -16.92 -5.60
N LYS A 21 7.15 -17.35 -5.71
CA LYS A 21 6.61 -17.94 -6.94
C LYS A 21 5.99 -16.90 -7.89
N GLY A 22 5.83 -15.66 -7.46
CA GLY A 22 5.18 -14.59 -8.21
C GLY A 22 3.71 -14.92 -8.54
N LEU A 23 3.02 -15.61 -7.63
CA LEU A 23 1.60 -15.94 -7.82
C LEU A 23 0.76 -14.68 -7.81
N LYS A 24 -0.25 -14.61 -8.67
CA LYS A 24 -1.26 -13.55 -8.62
C LYS A 24 -2.01 -13.65 -7.30
N HIS A 25 -2.12 -12.54 -6.54
CA HIS A 25 -2.72 -12.53 -5.22
C HIS A 25 -3.43 -11.22 -4.93
N LYS A 26 -4.28 -11.23 -3.90
CA LYS A 26 -5.02 -10.05 -3.47
C LYS A 26 -4.14 -9.15 -2.62
N ALA A 27 -4.27 -7.84 -2.84
CA ALA A 27 -3.67 -6.82 -2.03
C ALA A 27 -4.62 -5.64 -1.78
N VAL A 28 -4.24 -4.79 -0.84
CA VAL A 28 -4.96 -3.58 -0.47
C VAL A 28 -3.98 -2.43 -0.37
N SER A 29 -4.32 -1.30 -0.98
CA SER A 29 -3.57 -0.05 -0.85
C SER A 29 -4.45 1.06 -0.30
N VAL A 30 -3.94 1.77 0.70
CA VAL A 30 -4.62 2.89 1.33
C VAL A 30 -3.84 4.18 1.11
N PHE A 31 -4.56 5.24 0.76
CA PHE A 31 -4.04 6.61 0.68
C PHE A 31 -4.85 7.50 1.61
N LEU A 32 -4.26 7.94 2.72
CA LEU A 32 -4.87 8.96 3.56
C LEU A 32 -4.45 10.34 3.10
N MET A 33 -5.45 11.18 2.88
CA MET A 33 -5.29 12.55 2.40
C MET A 33 -5.63 13.55 3.50
N GLN A 34 -4.94 14.69 3.51
CA GLN A 34 -5.22 15.85 4.33
C GLN A 34 -5.08 17.08 3.43
N GLY A 35 -6.20 17.56 2.90
CA GLY A 35 -6.18 18.55 1.82
C GLY A 35 -5.39 18.03 0.60
N GLU A 36 -4.35 18.75 0.20
CA GLU A 36 -3.46 18.37 -0.93
C GLU A 36 -2.31 17.43 -0.52
N HIS A 37 -2.21 17.05 0.77
CA HIS A 37 -1.16 16.19 1.28
C HIS A 37 -1.62 14.74 1.35
N VAL A 38 -0.70 13.84 1.08
CA VAL A 38 -0.86 12.40 1.30
C VAL A 38 0.09 11.94 2.41
N LEU A 39 -0.39 11.06 3.27
CA LEU A 39 0.46 10.40 4.26
C LEU A 39 1.24 9.28 3.59
N ILE A 40 2.56 9.39 3.62
CA ILE A 40 3.47 8.32 3.21
C ILE A 40 4.20 7.74 4.41
N GLN A 41 4.61 6.47 4.32
CA GLN A 41 5.38 5.78 5.34
C GLN A 41 6.74 5.31 4.81
N GLN A 42 7.76 5.34 5.65
CA GLN A 42 9.03 4.68 5.38
C GLN A 42 9.03 3.32 6.07
N ARG A 43 9.24 2.27 5.28
CA ARG A 43 9.20 0.88 5.74
C ARG A 43 10.34 0.59 6.71
N ALA A 44 10.05 -0.21 7.75
CA ALA A 44 11.08 -0.66 8.69
C ALA A 44 12.18 -1.47 7.97
N LEU A 45 13.39 -1.45 8.52
CA LEU A 45 14.55 -2.13 7.92
C LEU A 45 14.46 -3.66 7.98
N GLU A 46 13.67 -4.20 8.91
CA GLU A 46 13.41 -5.64 9.06
C GLU A 46 12.39 -6.21 8.08
N LYS A 47 11.82 -5.38 7.20
CA LYS A 47 10.91 -5.86 6.16
C LYS A 47 11.64 -6.76 5.17
N TYR A 48 11.05 -7.90 4.83
CA TYR A 48 11.65 -8.92 3.96
C TYR A 48 11.80 -8.48 2.50
N HIS A 49 11.12 -7.42 2.06
CA HIS A 49 11.34 -6.76 0.76
C HIS A 49 11.21 -5.24 0.89
N THR A 50 11.90 -4.51 0.02
CA THR A 50 11.90 -3.04 -0.02
C THR A 50 12.09 -2.37 1.35
N PRO A 51 13.05 -2.85 2.21
CA PRO A 51 13.32 -2.22 3.51
C PRO A 51 13.79 -0.78 3.34
N GLY A 52 13.35 0.12 4.22
CA GLY A 52 13.77 1.52 4.24
C GLY A 52 13.21 2.40 3.11
N MET A 53 12.46 1.83 2.16
CA MET A 53 11.84 2.61 1.09
C MET A 53 10.54 3.29 1.55
N TRP A 54 10.24 4.44 0.93
CA TRP A 54 8.98 5.14 1.09
C TRP A 54 7.86 4.49 0.29
N ALA A 55 6.70 4.36 0.89
CA ALA A 55 5.49 3.80 0.30
C ALA A 55 4.29 4.72 0.57
N ASN A 56 3.14 4.45 -0.07
CA ASN A 56 1.87 5.07 0.28
C ASN A 56 1.49 4.78 1.74
N THR A 57 0.37 5.31 2.22
CA THR A 57 -0.03 5.23 3.63
C THR A 57 -0.01 3.82 4.19
N CYS A 58 -0.55 2.84 3.45
CA CYS A 58 -0.49 1.42 3.80
C CYS A 58 -0.62 0.57 2.53
N CYS A 59 0.23 -0.45 2.38
CA CYS A 59 0.11 -1.45 1.32
C CYS A 59 0.29 -2.83 1.94
N THR A 60 -0.70 -3.73 1.74
CA THR A 60 -0.79 -4.97 2.51
C THR A 60 -1.64 -6.02 1.81
N HIS A 61 -1.79 -7.19 2.46
CA HIS A 61 -2.57 -8.30 1.96
C HIS A 61 -3.69 -8.68 2.94
N PRO A 62 -4.91 -8.95 2.45
CA PRO A 62 -5.95 -9.50 3.30
C PRO A 62 -5.56 -10.90 3.79
N LEU A 63 -6.01 -11.25 4.97
CA LEU A 63 -5.98 -12.62 5.44
C LEU A 63 -6.99 -13.46 4.66
N TRP A 64 -6.83 -14.78 4.69
CA TRP A 64 -7.83 -15.68 4.10
C TRP A 64 -9.20 -15.46 4.75
N ASN A 65 -10.23 -15.24 3.94
CA ASN A 65 -11.60 -14.89 4.32
C ASN A 65 -11.81 -13.48 4.92
N GLU A 66 -10.80 -12.62 4.89
CA GLU A 66 -10.94 -11.21 5.25
C GLU A 66 -11.42 -10.39 4.05
N THR A 67 -12.32 -9.43 4.29
CA THR A 67 -12.69 -8.48 3.24
C THR A 67 -11.58 -7.46 3.02
N ASP A 68 -11.49 -6.89 1.81
CA ASP A 68 -10.47 -5.89 1.48
C ASP A 68 -10.62 -4.62 2.36
N GLY A 69 -11.88 -4.24 2.69
CA GLY A 69 -12.15 -3.10 3.58
C GLY A 69 -11.74 -3.35 5.04
N ASP A 70 -12.01 -4.54 5.59
CA ASP A 70 -11.57 -4.91 6.94
C ASP A 70 -10.05 -4.97 7.02
N CYS A 71 -9.40 -5.52 6.00
CA CYS A 71 -7.96 -5.53 5.87
C CYS A 71 -7.37 -4.11 5.91
N ALA A 72 -7.93 -3.18 5.13
CA ALA A 72 -7.49 -1.79 5.09
C ALA A 72 -7.55 -1.13 6.47
N GLN A 73 -8.67 -1.29 7.19
CA GLN A 73 -8.85 -0.73 8.54
C GLN A 73 -7.91 -1.38 9.55
N ARG A 74 -7.83 -2.70 9.57
CA ARG A 74 -6.95 -3.45 10.47
C ARG A 74 -5.49 -3.03 10.31
N ARG A 75 -5.00 -2.93 9.07
CA ARG A 75 -3.60 -2.64 8.82
C ARG A 75 -3.24 -1.16 9.07
N LEU A 76 -4.16 -0.23 8.84
CA LEU A 76 -3.96 1.16 9.30
C LEU A 76 -3.75 1.22 10.81
N GLN A 77 -4.52 0.44 11.57
CA GLN A 77 -4.36 0.36 13.03
C GLN A 77 -3.05 -0.33 13.41
N GLU A 78 -2.71 -1.47 12.81
CA GLU A 78 -1.51 -2.25 13.15
C GLU A 78 -0.21 -1.56 12.78
N GLU A 79 -0.14 -0.90 11.61
CA GLU A 79 1.08 -0.25 11.13
C GLU A 79 1.24 1.17 11.65
N LEU A 80 0.14 1.93 11.74
CA LEU A 80 0.19 3.37 12.02
C LEU A 80 -0.55 3.79 13.30
N GLY A 81 -1.29 2.88 13.93
CA GLY A 81 -2.14 3.22 15.08
C GLY A 81 -3.35 4.11 14.71
N ILE A 82 -3.71 4.17 13.42
CA ILE A 82 -4.81 5.01 12.92
C ILE A 82 -6.11 4.21 12.94
N THR A 83 -7.13 4.79 13.57
CA THR A 83 -8.49 4.22 13.64
C THR A 83 -9.54 5.28 13.35
N GLY A 84 -10.76 4.85 13.00
CA GLY A 84 -11.93 5.74 12.90
C GLY A 84 -11.94 6.62 11.65
N ILE A 85 -11.02 6.44 10.71
CA ILE A 85 -11.07 7.15 9.42
C ILE A 85 -11.95 6.35 8.46
N PRO A 86 -13.05 6.92 7.95
CA PRO A 86 -13.83 6.28 6.90
C PRO A 86 -12.99 6.12 5.64
N LEU A 87 -12.97 4.89 5.10
CA LEU A 87 -12.28 4.58 3.86
C LEU A 87 -13.30 4.41 2.72
N THR A 88 -12.99 5.01 1.58
CA THR A 88 -13.77 4.88 0.36
C THR A 88 -13.02 4.00 -0.63
N TYR A 89 -13.61 2.91 -1.08
CA TYR A 89 -13.11 2.11 -2.20
C TYR A 89 -13.12 2.96 -3.49
N ARG A 90 -12.03 2.90 -4.23
CA ARG A 90 -11.87 3.66 -5.47
C ARG A 90 -11.90 2.79 -6.71
N ASP A 91 -11.05 1.78 -6.74
CA ASP A 91 -10.90 0.89 -7.90
C ASP A 91 -10.15 -0.39 -7.52
N THR A 92 -10.12 -1.35 -8.42
CA THR A 92 -9.22 -2.49 -8.35
C THR A 92 -8.30 -2.48 -9.57
N ILE A 93 -7.01 -2.51 -9.31
CA ILE A 93 -5.98 -2.54 -10.36
C ILE A 93 -5.17 -3.81 -10.27
N GLU A 94 -4.51 -4.19 -11.36
CA GLU A 94 -3.57 -5.30 -11.38
C GLU A 94 -2.20 -4.79 -11.82
N TYR A 95 -1.14 -5.20 -11.12
CA TYR A 95 0.23 -4.95 -11.53
C TYR A 95 1.15 -6.11 -11.18
N ARG A 96 2.32 -6.13 -11.82
CA ARG A 96 3.41 -7.04 -11.53
C ARG A 96 4.72 -6.25 -11.42
N ALA A 97 5.45 -6.44 -10.33
CA ALA A 97 6.72 -5.78 -10.06
C ALA A 97 7.73 -6.72 -9.39
N GLU A 98 8.99 -6.57 -9.73
CA GLU A 98 10.09 -7.16 -8.96
C GLU A 98 10.40 -6.25 -7.78
N VAL A 99 10.53 -6.84 -6.59
CA VAL A 99 10.71 -6.08 -5.34
C VAL A 99 12.02 -6.40 -4.61
N GLY A 100 12.97 -6.96 -5.33
CA GLY A 100 14.29 -7.35 -4.83
C GLY A 100 14.36 -8.81 -4.36
N ASP A 101 15.57 -9.33 -4.23
CA ASP A 101 15.88 -10.67 -3.72
C ASP A 101 15.12 -11.82 -4.42
N GLY A 102 14.78 -11.64 -5.69
CA GLY A 102 14.01 -12.61 -6.46
C GLY A 102 12.54 -12.70 -6.10
N LEU A 103 12.02 -11.76 -5.30
CA LEU A 103 10.62 -11.68 -4.93
C LEU A 103 9.82 -10.87 -5.95
N ILE A 104 8.60 -11.30 -6.18
CA ILE A 104 7.68 -10.71 -7.17
C ILE A 104 6.35 -10.39 -6.50
N GLU A 105 5.90 -9.16 -6.68
CA GLU A 105 4.52 -8.77 -6.45
C GLU A 105 3.72 -8.88 -7.75
N HIS A 106 2.75 -9.78 -7.79
CA HIS A 106 1.75 -9.86 -8.84
C HIS A 106 0.38 -9.71 -8.18
N GLU A 107 -0.03 -8.46 -8.05
CA GLU A 107 -1.13 -8.07 -7.17
C GLU A 107 -2.38 -7.64 -7.91
N VAL A 108 -3.52 -8.07 -7.41
CA VAL A 108 -4.84 -7.50 -7.68
C VAL A 108 -5.20 -6.65 -6.46
N VAL A 109 -5.06 -5.33 -6.61
CA VAL A 109 -5.07 -4.39 -5.50
C VAL A 109 -6.38 -3.62 -5.43
N ALA A 110 -7.08 -3.74 -4.31
CA ALA A 110 -8.17 -2.84 -3.98
C ALA A 110 -7.61 -1.52 -3.42
N ILE A 111 -7.88 -0.41 -4.09
CA ILE A 111 -7.44 0.94 -3.68
C ILE A 111 -8.51 1.59 -2.82
N PHE A 112 -8.11 2.07 -1.66
CA PHE A 112 -8.93 2.85 -0.73
C PHE A 112 -8.33 4.23 -0.49
N THR A 113 -9.19 5.23 -0.32
CA THR A 113 -8.78 6.58 0.12
C THR A 113 -9.58 6.98 1.35
N GLY A 114 -8.97 7.78 2.22
CA GLY A 114 -9.63 8.38 3.36
C GLY A 114 -9.20 9.83 3.55
N GLN A 115 -10.09 10.66 4.14
CA GLN A 115 -9.77 12.03 4.50
C GLN A 115 -9.46 12.08 5.99
N ALA A 116 -8.24 12.43 6.31
CA ALA A 116 -7.79 12.60 7.69
C ALA A 116 -8.10 14.02 8.17
N PRO A 117 -8.61 14.20 9.41
CA PRO A 117 -8.75 15.53 10.00
C PRO A 117 -7.38 16.13 10.33
N ASP A 118 -7.28 17.46 10.35
CA ASP A 118 -6.04 18.16 10.71
C ASP A 118 -5.53 17.81 12.12
N SER A 119 -6.46 17.39 12.97
CA SER A 119 -6.17 16.97 14.35
C SER A 119 -5.74 15.51 14.48
N LEU A 120 -5.58 14.77 13.36
CA LEU A 120 -5.18 13.37 13.42
C LEU A 120 -3.84 13.21 14.15
N THR A 121 -3.84 12.45 15.22
CA THR A 121 -2.65 11.98 15.90
C THR A 121 -2.57 10.46 15.81
N PHE A 122 -1.39 9.93 15.63
CA PHE A 122 -1.20 8.48 15.49
C PHE A 122 0.22 8.09 15.97
N THR A 123 0.42 6.81 16.23
CA THR A 123 1.70 6.28 16.68
C THR A 123 2.06 5.07 15.82
N PRO A 124 3.00 5.22 14.88
CA PRO A 124 3.46 4.10 14.06
C PRO A 124 4.06 2.97 14.90
N ASN A 125 3.82 1.74 14.46
CA ASN A 125 4.51 0.57 14.98
C ASN A 125 5.94 0.54 14.41
N PRO A 126 7.00 0.64 15.25
CA PRO A 126 8.37 0.72 14.77
C PRO A 126 8.85 -0.56 14.08
N GLU A 127 8.21 -1.72 14.32
CA GLU A 127 8.51 -2.97 13.62
C GLU A 127 8.01 -2.96 12.16
N GLU A 128 7.06 -2.08 11.85
CA GLU A 128 6.47 -1.94 10.52
C GLU A 128 6.92 -0.68 9.79
N VAL A 129 7.03 0.45 10.52
CA VAL A 129 7.20 1.80 9.97
C VAL A 129 8.26 2.56 10.78
N MET A 130 9.34 2.96 10.12
CA MET A 130 10.42 3.72 10.77
C MET A 130 10.22 5.24 10.73
N ALA A 131 9.43 5.75 9.77
CA ALA A 131 9.09 7.17 9.65
C ALA A 131 7.79 7.37 8.89
N THR A 132 7.17 8.54 9.09
CA THR A 132 5.99 8.98 8.33
C THR A 132 6.13 10.43 7.92
N GLN A 133 5.50 10.82 6.83
CA GLN A 133 5.51 12.18 6.33
C GLN A 133 4.19 12.52 5.65
N TRP A 134 3.65 13.71 5.96
CA TRP A 134 2.64 14.36 5.11
C TRP A 134 3.36 15.15 4.02
N ILE A 135 3.12 14.82 2.76
CA ILE A 135 3.74 15.46 1.61
C ILE A 135 2.68 15.87 0.59
N ARG A 136 2.84 17.03 -0.04
CA ARG A 136 1.97 17.40 -1.16
C ARG A 136 2.16 16.42 -2.30
N PHE A 137 1.06 16.05 -2.94
CA PHE A 137 1.10 15.02 -3.99
C PHE A 137 2.03 15.41 -5.15
N ASN A 138 2.04 16.70 -5.53
CA ASN A 138 2.95 17.18 -6.58
C ASN A 138 4.43 17.17 -6.15
N ASP A 139 4.70 17.43 -4.87
CA ASP A 139 6.06 17.39 -4.33
C ASP A 139 6.56 15.95 -4.23
N LEU A 140 5.69 15.01 -3.88
CA LEU A 140 5.99 13.58 -3.90
C LEU A 140 6.40 13.11 -5.30
N ALA A 141 5.66 13.51 -6.34
CA ALA A 141 5.99 13.15 -7.71
C ALA A 141 7.36 13.73 -8.14
N ALA A 142 7.67 14.98 -7.74
CA ALA A 142 8.97 15.61 -8.00
C ALA A 142 10.12 14.93 -7.25
N ASP A 143 9.91 14.52 -5.99
CA ASP A 143 10.89 13.79 -5.19
C ASP A 143 11.18 12.41 -5.77
N MET A 144 10.14 11.69 -6.18
CA MET A 144 10.28 10.38 -6.82
C MET A 144 11.04 10.46 -8.14
N ALA A 145 10.86 11.54 -8.92
CA ALA A 145 11.62 11.76 -10.15
C ALA A 145 13.12 12.03 -9.88
N ARG A 146 13.43 12.64 -8.73
CA ARG A 146 14.80 13.03 -8.33
C ARG A 146 15.58 11.88 -7.69
N ALA A 147 14.92 11.04 -6.89
CA ALA A 147 15.51 9.94 -6.15
C ALA A 147 14.59 8.70 -6.19
N PRO A 148 14.39 8.10 -7.38
CA PRO A 148 13.44 7.01 -7.58
C PRO A 148 13.73 5.77 -6.72
N GLU A 149 14.99 5.53 -6.39
CA GLU A 149 15.43 4.39 -5.58
C GLU A 149 14.95 4.44 -4.12
N ASN A 150 14.51 5.61 -3.65
CA ASN A 150 13.99 5.77 -2.30
C ASN A 150 12.52 5.34 -2.15
N TYR A 151 11.86 5.01 -3.25
CA TYR A 151 10.43 4.76 -3.29
C TYR A 151 10.11 3.36 -3.82
N THR A 152 9.09 2.75 -3.26
CA THR A 152 8.70 1.38 -3.63
C THR A 152 8.22 1.29 -5.09
N PRO A 153 8.46 0.14 -5.76
CA PRO A 153 8.03 -0.05 -7.15
C PRO A 153 6.53 0.20 -7.36
N TRP A 154 5.68 -0.24 -6.44
CA TRP A 154 4.23 -0.03 -6.56
C TRP A 154 3.83 1.44 -6.43
N LEU A 155 4.51 2.25 -5.59
CA LEU A 155 4.22 3.67 -5.50
C LEU A 155 4.50 4.39 -6.83
N HIS A 156 5.57 3.99 -7.53
CA HIS A 156 5.84 4.46 -8.90
C HIS A 156 4.70 4.12 -9.87
N ILE A 157 4.18 2.90 -9.81
CA ILE A 157 3.06 2.45 -10.64
C ILE A 157 1.81 3.30 -10.34
N TYR A 158 1.48 3.50 -9.07
CA TYR A 158 0.33 4.30 -8.66
C TYR A 158 0.41 5.75 -9.15
N LEU A 159 1.55 6.40 -8.97
CA LEU A 159 1.70 7.81 -9.38
C LEU A 159 1.79 7.98 -10.89
N ARG A 160 2.31 7.01 -11.62
CA ARG A 160 2.38 7.06 -13.07
C ARG A 160 1.03 6.79 -13.73
N ASP A 161 0.32 5.75 -13.27
CA ASP A 161 -0.78 5.16 -14.03
C ASP A 161 -2.17 5.39 -13.38
N HIS A 162 -2.22 5.68 -12.06
CA HIS A 162 -3.47 5.65 -11.27
C HIS A 162 -3.74 6.89 -10.42
N VAL A 163 -3.09 8.01 -10.71
CA VAL A 163 -3.25 9.28 -9.97
C VAL A 163 -4.71 9.74 -9.91
N THR A 164 -5.42 9.69 -11.03
CA THR A 164 -6.82 10.11 -11.10
C THR A 164 -7.74 9.24 -10.24
N THR A 165 -7.48 7.96 -10.16
CA THR A 165 -8.18 7.03 -9.27
C THR A 165 -7.98 7.41 -7.80
N ILE A 166 -6.73 7.70 -7.41
CA ILE A 166 -6.35 8.02 -6.03
C ILE A 166 -6.90 9.40 -5.61
N LEU A 167 -6.75 10.41 -6.47
CA LEU A 167 -7.19 11.77 -6.16
C LEU A 167 -8.70 11.98 -6.32
N GLY A 168 -9.43 11.01 -6.87
CA GLY A 168 -10.88 11.09 -7.03
C GLY A 168 -11.31 12.06 -8.11
N GLY A 169 -10.52 12.22 -9.17
CA GLY A 169 -10.94 12.93 -10.37
C GLY A 169 -12.16 12.26 -11.00
N ASP A 170 -13.20 13.04 -11.30
CA ASP A 170 -14.41 12.54 -11.97
C ASP A 170 -14.04 11.80 -13.27
N ARG A 171 -14.62 10.63 -13.43
CA ARG A 171 -14.64 9.91 -14.72
C ARG A 171 -15.65 10.56 -15.65
#